data_5ab5b98741c7990d405391ca2e6c09f1
#
_entry.id   5ab5b98741c7990d405391ca2e6c09f1
#
_cell.length_a   1.000
_cell.length_b   1.000
_cell.length_c   1.000
_cell.angle_alpha   90.00
_cell.angle_beta   90.00
_cell.angle_gamma   90.00
#
_symmetry.space_group_name_H-M   'P 1'
#
loop_
_entity.id
_entity.type
_entity.pdbx_description
1 polymer ?
#
loop_
_entity_poly.entity_id
_entity_poly.type
_entity_poly.pdbx_seq_one_letter_code
_entity_poly.pdbx_strand_id
1 'polypeptide(L)'
;RDRVMDLVQYARERRAIVYYDPNFRKAHAHEAIQLRATVMDNYEAADLVRGSDEDFVNLYKKTDPDEVYRDEVQFYCKRLIATRGSGGISLYTEKGCTHYDVPPLTAVSSIGAGDAFNAGLIYSLIKYRIGQMDLTDLSPMMWDKMIGLGIAFAAEVCGSSANYVSPEFAAKHREE
;
A
#
# COMPACT_ATOMS: atom_id res chain seq x y z
N ARG A 1 13.37 17.57 0.89
CA ARG A 1 12.50 17.09 1.97
C ARG A 1 11.46 18.15 2.35
N ASP A 2 11.88 19.36 2.71
CA ASP A 2 10.99 20.41 3.25
C ASP A 2 9.81 20.70 2.31
N ARG A 3 10.05 20.88 1.01
CA ARG A 3 8.97 21.09 0.01
C ARG A 3 7.96 19.96 -0.09
N VAL A 4 8.39 18.71 0.15
CA VAL A 4 7.47 17.56 0.17
C VAL A 4 6.62 17.60 1.42
N MET A 5 7.20 17.93 2.57
CA MET A 5 6.45 18.07 3.81
C MET A 5 5.47 19.23 3.77
N ASP A 6 5.84 20.36 3.13
CA ASP A 6 4.92 21.48 2.88
C ASP A 6 3.72 21.05 2.04
N LEU A 7 3.95 20.22 0.99
CA LEU A 7 2.87 19.67 0.17
C LEU A 7 1.98 18.71 0.98
N VAL A 8 2.58 17.86 1.80
CA VAL A 8 1.84 16.94 2.68
C VAL A 8 0.98 17.72 3.67
N GLN A 9 1.54 18.75 4.30
CA GLN A 9 0.81 19.62 5.21
C GLN A 9 -0.38 20.31 4.49
N TYR A 10 -0.15 20.86 3.31
CA TYR A 10 -1.18 21.46 2.48
C TYR A 10 -2.30 20.46 2.13
N ALA A 11 -1.95 19.21 1.81
CA ALA A 11 -2.91 18.15 1.52
C ALA A 11 -3.75 17.80 2.76
N ARG A 12 -3.11 17.65 3.93
CA ARG A 12 -3.79 17.36 5.21
C ARG A 12 -4.78 18.46 5.61
N GLU A 13 -4.41 19.72 5.46
CA GLU A 13 -5.31 20.87 5.73
C GLU A 13 -6.58 20.82 4.87
N ARG A 14 -6.52 20.17 3.70
CA ARG A 14 -7.65 19.97 2.79
C ARG A 14 -8.32 18.62 2.92
N ARG A 15 -7.95 17.84 3.95
CA ARG A 15 -8.47 16.51 4.21
C ARG A 15 -8.26 15.54 3.03
N ALA A 16 -7.17 15.75 2.26
CA ALA A 16 -6.74 14.78 1.28
C ALA A 16 -6.13 13.57 1.99
N ILE A 17 -6.36 12.39 1.43
CA ILE A 17 -5.73 11.16 1.94
C ILE A 17 -4.24 11.20 1.59
N VAL A 18 -3.40 11.03 2.60
CA VAL A 18 -1.95 10.83 2.43
C VAL A 18 -1.68 9.32 2.45
N TYR A 19 -1.41 8.78 1.27
CA TYR A 19 -1.04 7.38 1.07
C TYR A 19 0.47 7.28 0.86
N TYR A 20 1.15 6.54 1.72
CA TYR A 20 2.61 6.41 1.71
C TYR A 20 3.05 4.97 1.43
N ASP A 21 3.91 4.81 0.42
CA ASP A 21 4.62 3.57 0.09
C ASP A 21 6.13 3.88 0.09
N PRO A 22 6.93 3.34 1.02
CA PRO A 22 8.36 3.62 1.10
C PRO A 22 9.12 3.18 -0.13
N ASN A 23 8.68 2.11 -0.82
CA ASN A 23 9.32 1.57 -2.01
C ASN A 23 10.86 1.49 -1.85
N PHE A 24 11.31 0.90 -0.72
CA PHE A 24 12.68 0.97 -0.24
C PHE A 24 13.54 -0.13 -0.86
N ARG A 25 14.24 0.21 -1.91
CA ARG A 25 15.02 -0.74 -2.71
C ARG A 25 16.27 -1.25 -2.00
N LYS A 26 16.66 -2.49 -2.26
CA LYS A 26 17.87 -3.13 -1.73
C LYS A 26 19.14 -2.30 -1.92
N ALA A 27 19.25 -1.57 -3.04
CA ALA A 27 20.37 -0.68 -3.31
C ALA A 27 20.59 0.38 -2.22
N HIS A 28 19.52 0.80 -1.53
CA HIS A 28 19.55 1.79 -0.46
C HIS A 28 19.54 1.18 0.95
N ALA A 29 19.61 -0.15 1.08
CA ALA A 29 19.55 -0.82 2.39
C ALA A 29 20.65 -0.38 3.38
N HIS A 30 21.78 0.11 2.86
CA HIS A 30 22.88 0.66 3.67
C HIS A 30 22.55 2.04 4.28
N GLU A 31 21.56 2.75 3.73
CA GLU A 31 21.09 4.05 4.20
C GLU A 31 19.92 3.92 5.23
N ALA A 32 19.42 2.70 5.45
CA ALA A 32 18.23 2.46 6.25
C ALA A 32 18.28 3.12 7.64
N ILE A 33 19.42 3.03 8.32
CA ILE A 33 19.60 3.63 9.64
C ILE A 33 19.50 5.16 9.56
N GLN A 34 20.11 5.78 8.55
CA GLN A 34 20.13 7.23 8.38
C GLN A 34 18.74 7.77 8.00
N LEU A 35 17.99 6.99 7.20
CA LEU A 35 16.67 7.36 6.71
C LEU A 35 15.54 7.02 7.68
N ARG A 36 15.84 6.28 8.78
CA ARG A 36 14.81 5.80 9.72
C ARG A 36 13.91 6.93 10.24
N ALA A 37 14.50 8.04 10.70
CA ALA A 37 13.72 9.17 11.19
C ALA A 37 12.82 9.77 10.10
N THR A 38 13.31 9.85 8.87
CA THR A 38 12.52 10.34 7.72
C THR A 38 11.35 9.41 7.40
N VAL A 39 11.55 8.08 7.48
CA VAL A 39 10.48 7.10 7.25
C VAL A 39 9.42 7.20 8.35
N MET A 40 9.83 7.38 9.61
CA MET A 40 8.90 7.58 10.73
C MET A 40 8.07 8.86 10.58
N ASP A 41 8.69 9.98 10.19
CA ASP A 41 7.96 11.23 9.92
C ASP A 41 6.94 11.04 8.77
N ASN A 42 7.29 10.25 7.76
CA ASN A 42 6.36 9.94 6.67
C ASN A 42 5.20 9.05 7.14
N TYR A 43 5.46 8.08 8.02
CA TYR A 43 4.38 7.27 8.64
C TYR A 43 3.43 8.14 9.47
N GLU A 44 3.96 9.07 10.27
CA GLU A 44 3.15 9.99 11.07
C GLU A 44 2.28 10.92 10.21
N ALA A 45 2.80 11.29 9.04
CA ALA A 45 2.07 12.12 8.08
C ALA A 45 1.02 11.33 7.27
N ALA A 46 1.14 10.01 7.20
CA ALA A 46 0.28 9.16 6.37
C ALA A 46 -1.03 8.77 7.06
N ASP A 47 -2.11 8.71 6.29
CA ASP A 47 -3.39 8.14 6.68
C ASP A 47 -3.44 6.63 6.45
N LEU A 48 -2.68 6.16 5.47
CA LEU A 48 -2.55 4.77 5.08
C LEU A 48 -1.12 4.51 4.58
N VAL A 49 -0.49 3.48 5.12
CA VAL A 49 0.84 3.00 4.70
C VAL A 49 0.68 1.69 3.93
N ARG A 50 1.41 1.53 2.86
CA ARG A 50 1.63 0.23 2.21
C ARG A 50 3.12 -0.06 2.19
N GLY A 51 3.50 -1.31 2.37
CA GLY A 51 4.87 -1.77 2.17
C GLY A 51 4.91 -3.23 1.73
N SER A 52 5.99 -3.61 1.05
CA SER A 52 6.25 -5.00 0.69
C SER A 52 7.15 -5.67 1.71
N ASP A 53 7.20 -7.01 1.69
CA ASP A 53 8.19 -7.80 2.44
C ASP A 53 9.63 -7.37 2.13
N GLU A 54 9.94 -7.03 0.87
CA GLU A 54 11.25 -6.50 0.48
C GLU A 54 11.55 -5.17 1.18
N ASP A 55 10.59 -4.25 1.26
CA ASP A 55 10.75 -2.97 1.97
C ASP A 55 11.08 -3.21 3.44
N PHE A 56 10.35 -4.11 4.09
CA PHE A 56 10.53 -4.39 5.52
C PHE A 56 11.86 -5.07 5.83
N VAL A 57 12.29 -6.00 4.97
CA VAL A 57 13.61 -6.62 5.08
C VAL A 57 14.72 -5.57 4.91
N ASN A 58 14.57 -4.68 3.93
CA ASN A 58 15.59 -3.67 3.66
C ASN A 58 15.65 -2.60 4.76
N LEU A 59 14.50 -2.16 5.29
CA LEU A 59 14.40 -1.11 6.32
C LEU A 59 14.71 -1.65 7.72
N TYR A 60 14.14 -2.80 8.08
CA TYR A 60 14.06 -3.24 9.49
C TYR A 60 14.69 -4.60 9.76
N LYS A 61 15.10 -5.33 8.70
CA LYS A 61 15.57 -6.72 8.80
C LYS A 61 14.51 -7.67 9.36
N LYS A 62 13.23 -7.34 9.14
CA LYS A 62 12.07 -8.11 9.59
C LYS A 62 11.34 -8.71 8.38
N THR A 63 10.87 -9.94 8.53
CA THR A 63 10.10 -10.67 7.50
C THR A 63 8.64 -10.87 7.91
N ASP A 64 8.36 -10.78 9.21
CA ASP A 64 7.01 -10.92 9.75
C ASP A 64 6.29 -9.57 9.77
N PRO A 65 5.19 -9.42 9.02
CA PRO A 65 4.44 -8.17 9.00
C PRO A 65 3.80 -7.82 10.36
N ASP A 66 3.51 -8.81 11.21
CA ASP A 66 3.00 -8.56 12.57
C ASP A 66 4.07 -7.85 13.42
N GLU A 67 5.33 -8.31 13.32
CA GLU A 67 6.44 -7.63 14.00
C GLU A 67 6.68 -6.22 13.44
N VAL A 68 6.59 -6.05 12.11
CA VAL A 68 6.76 -4.74 11.48
C VAL A 68 5.67 -3.77 11.96
N TYR A 69 4.41 -4.20 11.94
CA TYR A 69 3.32 -3.34 12.40
C TYR A 69 3.49 -2.99 13.88
N ARG A 70 3.68 -3.98 14.73
CA ARG A 70 3.81 -3.82 16.19
C ARG A 70 4.97 -2.93 16.60
N ASP A 71 6.13 -3.09 15.97
CA ASP A 71 7.37 -2.49 16.47
C ASP A 71 7.75 -1.20 15.72
N GLU A 72 7.26 -1.02 14.47
CA GLU A 72 7.75 0.06 13.60
C GLU A 72 6.66 1.04 13.15
N VAL A 73 5.42 0.57 12.90
CA VAL A 73 4.41 1.37 12.20
C VAL A 73 3.30 1.86 13.12
N GLN A 74 2.73 1.01 13.99
CA GLN A 74 1.50 1.29 14.75
C GLN A 74 1.53 2.56 15.63
N PHE A 75 2.72 2.99 16.02
CA PHE A 75 2.91 4.19 16.85
C PHE A 75 2.68 5.49 16.05
N TYR A 76 2.86 5.43 14.74
CA TYR A 76 2.82 6.57 13.82
C TYR A 76 1.58 6.52 12.92
N CYS A 77 1.32 5.38 12.28
CA CYS A 77 0.15 5.16 11.44
C CYS A 77 -0.62 3.91 11.89
N LYS A 78 -1.94 4.05 12.01
CA LYS A 78 -2.79 2.93 12.46
C LYS A 78 -3.17 1.96 11.34
N ARG A 79 -2.90 2.33 10.08
CA ARG A 79 -3.30 1.53 8.91
C ARG A 79 -2.09 1.15 8.09
N LEU A 80 -1.84 -0.15 8.02
CA LEU A 80 -0.77 -0.73 7.20
C LEU A 80 -1.33 -1.83 6.31
N ILE A 81 -0.99 -1.78 5.03
CA ILE A 81 -1.17 -2.87 4.08
C ILE A 81 0.21 -3.47 3.81
N ALA A 82 0.45 -4.66 4.31
CA ALA A 82 1.69 -5.41 4.09
C ALA A 82 1.48 -6.46 3.00
N THR A 83 2.22 -6.34 1.88
CA THR A 83 2.11 -7.25 0.73
C THR A 83 3.30 -8.19 0.67
N ARG A 84 3.06 -9.48 0.37
CA ARG A 84 4.09 -10.55 0.29
C ARG A 84 3.97 -11.35 -1.01
N GLY A 85 3.64 -10.71 -2.10
CA GLY A 85 3.41 -11.39 -3.37
C GLY A 85 2.41 -12.54 -3.23
N SER A 86 2.81 -13.77 -3.62
CA SER A 86 1.98 -14.97 -3.44
C SER A 86 1.75 -15.36 -1.97
N GLY A 87 2.49 -14.81 -1.03
CA GLY A 87 2.31 -15.01 0.41
C GLY A 87 1.12 -14.24 1.00
N GLY A 88 0.38 -13.52 0.18
CA GLY A 88 -0.84 -12.82 0.59
C GLY A 88 -0.61 -11.39 1.09
N ILE A 89 -1.65 -10.84 1.70
CA ILE A 89 -1.69 -9.46 2.18
C ILE A 89 -2.20 -9.45 3.61
N SER A 90 -1.56 -8.66 4.45
CA SER A 90 -2.03 -8.39 5.81
C SER A 90 -2.45 -6.92 5.89
N LEU A 91 -3.70 -6.68 6.25
CA LEU A 91 -4.25 -5.35 6.53
C LEU A 91 -4.36 -5.15 8.04
N TYR A 92 -3.67 -4.15 8.55
CA TYR A 92 -3.78 -3.69 9.93
C TYR A 92 -4.58 -2.41 9.98
N THR A 93 -5.47 -2.33 10.96
CA THR A 93 -6.31 -1.16 11.24
C THR A 93 -6.47 -1.00 12.73
N GLU A 94 -7.17 0.04 13.17
CA GLU A 94 -7.58 0.21 14.58
C GLU A 94 -8.46 -0.95 15.10
N LYS A 95 -9.09 -1.71 14.18
CA LYS A 95 -10.00 -2.82 14.50
C LYS A 95 -9.30 -4.19 14.53
N GLY A 96 -8.01 -4.23 14.22
CA GLY A 96 -7.20 -5.45 14.22
C GLY A 96 -6.55 -5.75 12.88
N CYS A 97 -6.17 -7.03 12.69
CA CYS A 97 -5.52 -7.52 11.48
C CYS A 97 -6.47 -8.43 10.69
N THR A 98 -6.46 -8.28 9.37
CA THR A 98 -7.16 -9.16 8.42
C THR A 98 -6.16 -9.65 7.39
N HIS A 99 -6.17 -10.97 7.12
CA HIS A 99 -5.33 -11.59 6.10
C HIS A 99 -6.13 -11.89 4.84
N TYR A 100 -5.52 -11.62 3.68
CA TYR A 100 -6.11 -11.88 2.37
C TYR A 100 -5.17 -12.81 1.58
N ASP A 101 -5.74 -13.89 1.07
CA ASP A 101 -5.05 -14.76 0.13
C ASP A 101 -4.98 -14.11 -1.26
N VAL A 102 -3.86 -14.32 -1.93
CA VAL A 102 -3.70 -13.93 -3.33
C VAL A 102 -3.92 -15.17 -4.19
N PRO A 103 -4.85 -15.14 -5.17
CA PRO A 103 -5.07 -16.25 -6.06
C PRO A 103 -3.78 -16.70 -6.75
N PRO A 104 -3.55 -18.01 -6.89
CA PRO A 104 -2.38 -18.52 -7.60
C PRO A 104 -2.39 -18.02 -9.04
N LEU A 105 -1.27 -17.44 -9.44
CA LEU A 105 -1.07 -16.88 -10.78
C LEU A 105 0.27 -17.36 -11.34
N THR A 106 0.28 -17.85 -12.58
CA THR A 106 1.52 -18.03 -13.32
C THR A 106 1.95 -16.67 -13.87
N ALA A 107 2.80 -15.97 -13.11
CA ALA A 107 3.25 -14.65 -13.50
C ALA A 107 4.20 -14.71 -14.71
N VAL A 108 3.97 -13.85 -15.70
CA VAL A 108 4.91 -13.56 -16.81
C VAL A 108 6.01 -12.62 -16.31
N SER A 109 5.61 -11.61 -15.53
CA SER A 109 6.52 -10.65 -14.90
C SER A 109 5.90 -10.17 -13.58
N SER A 110 6.71 -9.94 -12.56
CA SER A 110 6.27 -9.29 -11.31
C SER A 110 6.60 -7.79 -11.27
N ILE A 111 7.26 -7.27 -12.32
CA ILE A 111 7.63 -5.86 -12.40
C ILE A 111 6.36 -5.01 -12.52
N GLY A 112 6.24 -3.99 -11.66
CA GLY A 112 5.07 -3.12 -11.63
C GLY A 112 3.85 -3.66 -10.87
N ALA A 113 3.91 -4.89 -10.34
CA ALA A 113 2.79 -5.46 -9.57
C ALA A 113 2.44 -4.61 -8.33
N GLY A 114 3.44 -4.12 -7.60
CA GLY A 114 3.25 -3.23 -6.45
C GLY A 114 2.60 -1.90 -6.85
N ASP A 115 3.08 -1.30 -7.94
CA ASP A 115 2.54 -0.04 -8.48
C ASP A 115 1.09 -0.23 -8.96
N ALA A 116 0.79 -1.35 -9.61
CA ALA A 116 -0.56 -1.70 -10.04
C ALA A 116 -1.49 -1.95 -8.84
N PHE A 117 -1.00 -2.63 -7.80
CA PHE A 117 -1.75 -2.79 -6.55
C PHE A 117 -2.11 -1.42 -5.95
N ASN A 118 -1.14 -0.51 -5.86
CA ASN A 118 -1.37 0.86 -5.39
C ASN A 118 -2.39 1.60 -6.27
N ALA A 119 -2.30 1.46 -7.58
CA ALA A 119 -3.27 2.04 -8.52
C ALA A 119 -4.69 1.49 -8.27
N GLY A 120 -4.84 0.19 -8.03
CA GLY A 120 -6.12 -0.43 -7.68
C GLY A 120 -6.71 0.10 -6.37
N LEU A 121 -5.87 0.32 -5.35
CA LEU A 121 -6.29 0.95 -4.09
C LEU A 121 -6.73 2.40 -4.30
N ILE A 122 -5.93 3.21 -5.01
CA ILE A 122 -6.27 4.61 -5.30
C ILE A 122 -7.55 4.69 -6.13
N TYR A 123 -7.68 3.82 -7.14
CA TYR A 123 -8.91 3.71 -7.92
C TYR A 123 -10.13 3.40 -7.04
N SER A 124 -9.99 2.49 -6.09
CA SER A 124 -11.08 2.14 -5.16
C SER A 124 -11.50 3.33 -4.26
N LEU A 125 -10.53 4.10 -3.76
CA LEU A 125 -10.82 5.31 -2.98
C LEU A 125 -11.67 6.30 -3.79
N ILE A 126 -11.33 6.50 -5.07
CA ILE A 126 -12.06 7.39 -5.98
C ILE A 126 -13.44 6.82 -6.33
N LYS A 127 -13.49 5.54 -6.72
CA LYS A 127 -14.73 4.85 -7.14
C LYS A 127 -15.78 4.85 -6.04
N TYR A 128 -15.37 4.55 -4.81
CA TYR A 128 -16.28 4.47 -3.66
C TYR A 128 -16.38 5.80 -2.90
N ARG A 129 -15.75 6.88 -3.41
CA ARG A 129 -15.77 8.22 -2.82
C ARG A 129 -15.35 8.23 -1.35
N ILE A 130 -14.32 7.46 -1.03
CA ILE A 130 -13.78 7.37 0.32
C ILE A 130 -12.87 8.57 0.55
N GLY A 131 -13.22 9.41 1.52
CA GLY A 131 -12.41 10.52 1.99
C GLY A 131 -11.55 10.15 3.21
N GLN A 132 -10.70 11.08 3.63
CA GLN A 132 -9.81 10.88 4.77
C GLN A 132 -10.55 10.48 6.05
N MET A 133 -11.68 11.13 6.32
CA MET A 133 -12.47 10.89 7.53
C MET A 133 -13.13 9.51 7.55
N ASP A 134 -13.43 8.96 6.37
CA ASP A 134 -14.08 7.66 6.26
C ASP A 134 -13.12 6.49 6.60
N LEU A 135 -11.79 6.70 6.45
CA LEU A 135 -10.80 5.65 6.68
C LEU A 135 -10.84 5.07 8.10
N THR A 136 -11.24 5.86 9.10
CA THR A 136 -11.29 5.42 10.50
C THR A 136 -12.40 4.40 10.73
N ASP A 137 -13.52 4.54 10.03
CA ASP A 137 -14.71 3.72 10.22
C ASP A 137 -15.08 2.83 9.07
N LEU A 138 -14.16 2.64 8.11
CA LEU A 138 -14.39 1.74 7.00
C LEU A 138 -14.83 0.35 7.48
N SER A 139 -15.89 -0.15 6.83
CA SER A 139 -16.38 -1.50 7.12
C SER A 139 -15.41 -2.56 6.59
N PRO A 140 -15.37 -3.76 7.19
CA PRO A 140 -14.59 -4.88 6.65
C PRO A 140 -14.90 -5.14 5.17
N MET A 141 -16.18 -5.15 4.79
CA MET A 141 -16.61 -5.34 3.41
C MET A 141 -16.04 -4.27 2.45
N MET A 142 -15.85 -3.04 2.91
CA MET A 142 -15.23 -2.01 2.05
C MET A 142 -13.73 -2.24 1.90
N TRP A 143 -13.05 -2.64 2.97
CA TRP A 143 -11.65 -3.07 2.89
C TRP A 143 -11.49 -4.27 1.95
N ASP A 144 -12.39 -5.26 2.02
CA ASP A 144 -12.37 -6.43 1.11
C ASP A 144 -12.45 -5.99 -0.36
N LYS A 145 -13.32 -5.04 -0.67
CA LYS A 145 -13.44 -4.48 -2.03
C LYS A 145 -12.17 -3.75 -2.47
N MET A 146 -11.59 -2.93 -1.60
CA MET A 146 -10.38 -2.17 -1.90
C MET A 146 -9.18 -3.09 -2.13
N ILE A 147 -8.95 -4.04 -1.22
CA ILE A 147 -7.86 -5.02 -1.35
C ILE A 147 -8.07 -5.90 -2.57
N GLY A 148 -9.33 -6.34 -2.83
CA GLY A 148 -9.69 -7.12 -4.01
C GLY A 148 -9.37 -6.40 -5.32
N LEU A 149 -9.64 -5.09 -5.41
CA LEU A 149 -9.24 -4.28 -6.57
C LEU A 149 -7.72 -4.16 -6.69
N GLY A 150 -7.01 -3.94 -5.59
CA GLY A 150 -5.54 -3.95 -5.60
C GLY A 150 -4.97 -5.26 -6.13
N ILE A 151 -5.49 -6.40 -5.65
CA ILE A 151 -5.10 -7.75 -6.12
C ILE A 151 -5.41 -7.91 -7.62
N ALA A 152 -6.60 -7.50 -8.07
CA ALA A 152 -7.00 -7.65 -9.47
C ALA A 152 -6.08 -6.85 -10.42
N PHE A 153 -5.74 -5.60 -10.06
CA PHE A 153 -4.83 -4.77 -10.84
C PHE A 153 -3.41 -5.35 -10.87
N ALA A 154 -2.91 -5.83 -9.74
CA ALA A 154 -1.61 -6.49 -9.67
C ALA A 154 -1.56 -7.77 -10.51
N ALA A 155 -2.62 -8.60 -10.44
CA ALA A 155 -2.72 -9.85 -11.20
C ALA A 155 -2.74 -9.59 -12.71
N GLU A 156 -3.48 -8.58 -13.17
CA GLU A 156 -3.52 -8.16 -14.58
C GLU A 156 -2.13 -7.81 -15.09
N VAL A 157 -1.39 -7.01 -14.33
CA VAL A 157 -0.01 -6.62 -14.71
C VAL A 157 0.92 -7.82 -14.69
N CYS A 158 0.81 -8.72 -13.71
CA CYS A 158 1.62 -9.93 -13.65
C CYS A 158 1.36 -10.89 -14.82
N GLY A 159 0.20 -10.83 -15.44
CA GLY A 159 -0.17 -11.66 -16.59
C GLY A 159 0.51 -11.27 -17.90
N SER A 160 1.23 -10.16 -17.95
CA SER A 160 1.88 -9.65 -19.16
C SER A 160 3.28 -9.10 -18.89
N SER A 161 4.03 -8.80 -19.95
CA SER A 161 5.29 -8.08 -19.87
C SER A 161 5.13 -6.56 -19.99
N ALA A 162 3.90 -6.07 -20.11
CA ALA A 162 3.63 -4.67 -20.45
C ALA A 162 3.79 -3.71 -19.23
N ASN A 163 3.79 -4.23 -17.99
CA ASN A 163 3.92 -3.46 -16.74
C ASN A 163 2.84 -2.38 -16.51
N TYR A 164 1.69 -2.50 -17.17
CA TYR A 164 0.50 -1.66 -16.99
C TYR A 164 -0.77 -2.48 -17.22
N VAL A 165 -1.90 -2.00 -16.71
CA VAL A 165 -3.19 -2.65 -16.94
C VAL A 165 -3.64 -2.48 -18.38
N SER A 166 -4.22 -3.54 -18.99
CA SER A 166 -4.70 -3.48 -20.38
C SER A 166 -5.85 -2.49 -20.55
N PRO A 167 -6.04 -1.92 -21.76
CA PRO A 167 -7.20 -1.07 -22.04
C PRO A 167 -8.52 -1.79 -21.79
N GLU A 168 -8.59 -3.09 -22.09
CA GLU A 168 -9.76 -3.96 -21.90
C GLU A 168 -10.08 -4.10 -20.41
N PHE A 169 -9.07 -4.37 -19.57
CA PHE A 169 -9.23 -4.42 -18.12
C PHE A 169 -9.71 -3.07 -17.57
N ALA A 170 -9.11 -1.98 -18.03
CA ALA A 170 -9.48 -0.63 -17.61
C ALA A 170 -10.93 -0.28 -18.02
N ALA A 171 -11.36 -0.66 -19.23
CA ALA A 171 -12.72 -0.43 -19.71
C ALA A 171 -13.76 -1.16 -18.84
N LYS A 172 -13.52 -2.46 -18.57
CA LYS A 172 -14.39 -3.26 -17.70
C LYS A 172 -14.63 -2.61 -16.34
N HIS A 173 -13.58 -2.06 -15.70
CA HIS A 173 -13.68 -1.47 -14.36
C HIS A 173 -14.27 -0.06 -14.35
N ARG A 174 -14.39 0.62 -15.51
CA ARG A 174 -15.09 1.90 -15.63
C ARG A 174 -16.61 1.74 -15.72
N GLU A 175 -17.07 0.61 -16.25
CA GLU A 175 -18.50 0.34 -16.47
C GLU A 175 -19.18 -0.24 -15.21
N GLU A 176 -18.40 -0.79 -14.26
CA GLU A 176 -18.88 -1.30 -12.97
C GLU A 176 -18.93 -0.18 -11.90
#